data_74e8c239a2bc72bb0129bd1617c15d7a
#
_entry.id   74e8c239a2bc72bb0129bd1617c15d7a
#
_cell.length_a   1.000
_cell.length_b   1.000
_cell.length_c   1.000
_cell.angle_alpha   90.00
_cell.angle_beta   90.00
_cell.angle_gamma   90.00
#
_symmetry.space_group_name_H-M   'P 1'
#
loop_
_entity.id
_entity.type
_entity.pdbx_description
1 polymer ?
#
loop_
_entity_poly.entity_id
_entity_poly.type
_entity_poly.pdbx_seq_one_letter_code
_entity_poly.pdbx_strand_id
1 'polypeptide(L)'
;TWPNGGKPIFPFVYYGEVWTGIEYEVAALLVRTDQVNEALTIVKALRDRQDGFKRNPFSENESGYYYTRAMASWAVYEALLGYHYDMRKQEQSFEPKLNEDHFDGFWCNGRQWGVVHQRKDNDGTLYQTTEVLYDAVKM
;
A
#
# COMPACT_ATOMS: atom_id res chain seq x y z
N THR A 1 -19.41 -4.56 -13.68
CA THR A 1 -20.85 -4.19 -13.84
C THR A 1 -21.34 -4.61 -15.20
N TRP A 2 -22.52 -5.22 -15.25
CA TRP A 2 -23.18 -5.58 -16.51
C TRP A 2 -23.62 -4.30 -17.23
N PRO A 3 -23.41 -4.18 -18.54
CA PRO A 3 -23.67 -2.93 -19.28
C PRO A 3 -25.08 -2.35 -19.10
N ASN A 4 -26.08 -3.23 -18.89
CA ASN A 4 -27.47 -2.86 -18.72
C ASN A 4 -28.00 -3.06 -17.28
N GLY A 5 -27.08 -3.22 -16.31
CA GLY A 5 -27.45 -3.62 -14.95
C GLY A 5 -27.97 -5.06 -14.87
N GLY A 6 -28.41 -5.46 -13.67
CA GLY A 6 -28.98 -6.78 -13.43
C GLY A 6 -27.95 -7.87 -13.09
N LYS A 7 -28.44 -9.11 -13.10
CA LYS A 7 -27.67 -10.31 -12.76
C LYS A 7 -27.65 -11.26 -13.94
N PRO A 8 -26.58 -12.06 -14.13
CA PRO A 8 -26.64 -13.17 -15.07
C PRO A 8 -27.70 -14.18 -14.62
N ILE A 9 -28.27 -14.91 -15.57
CA ILE A 9 -29.29 -15.95 -15.29
C ILE A 9 -28.75 -17.00 -14.32
N PHE A 10 -27.47 -17.35 -14.44
CA PHE A 10 -26.72 -18.19 -13.53
C PHE A 10 -25.55 -17.40 -12.94
N PRO A 11 -25.77 -16.65 -11.85
CA PRO A 11 -24.73 -15.81 -11.27
C PRO A 11 -23.65 -16.69 -10.64
N PHE A 12 -22.40 -16.42 -11.00
CA PHE A 12 -21.26 -16.93 -10.26
C PHE A 12 -21.26 -16.36 -8.84
N VAL A 13 -20.84 -17.13 -7.85
CA VAL A 13 -20.95 -16.78 -6.43
C VAL A 13 -20.35 -15.40 -6.12
N TYR A 14 -19.26 -15.03 -6.77
CA TYR A 14 -18.51 -13.80 -6.50
C TYR A 14 -18.82 -12.65 -7.46
N TYR A 15 -19.80 -12.80 -8.37
CA TYR A 15 -20.05 -11.82 -9.43
C TYR A 15 -20.35 -10.40 -8.95
N GLY A 16 -20.85 -10.25 -7.73
CA GLY A 16 -21.20 -8.95 -7.12
C GLY A 16 -20.21 -8.49 -6.04
N GLU A 17 -19.12 -9.22 -5.85
CA GLU A 17 -18.13 -8.85 -4.85
C GLU A 17 -17.13 -7.82 -5.38
N VAL A 18 -16.72 -6.91 -4.50
CA VAL A 18 -15.65 -5.94 -4.75
C VAL A 18 -14.51 -6.28 -3.80
N TRP A 19 -13.47 -6.85 -4.34
CA TRP A 19 -12.37 -7.40 -3.56
C TRP A 19 -11.33 -6.33 -3.21
N THR A 20 -11.31 -5.95 -1.96
CA THR A 20 -10.44 -4.89 -1.44
C THR A 20 -8.96 -5.19 -1.67
N GLY A 21 -8.56 -6.45 -1.56
CA GLY A 21 -7.17 -6.85 -1.85
C GLY A 21 -6.75 -6.53 -3.27
N ILE A 22 -7.60 -6.82 -4.26
CA ILE A 22 -7.33 -6.51 -5.67
C ILE A 22 -7.29 -4.99 -5.90
N GLU A 23 -8.17 -4.23 -5.26
CA GLU A 23 -8.15 -2.77 -5.36
C GLU A 23 -6.83 -2.19 -4.79
N TYR A 24 -6.32 -2.73 -3.67
CA TYR A 24 -5.01 -2.34 -3.14
C TYR A 24 -3.85 -2.72 -4.07
N GLU A 25 -3.91 -3.90 -4.71
CA GLU A 25 -2.91 -4.30 -5.72
C GLU A 25 -2.88 -3.33 -6.91
N VAL A 26 -4.07 -2.95 -7.42
CA VAL A 26 -4.18 -1.96 -8.50
C VAL A 26 -3.66 -0.60 -8.04
N ALA A 27 -4.02 -0.17 -6.83
CA ALA A 27 -3.51 1.10 -6.29
C ALA A 27 -1.98 1.08 -6.15
N ALA A 28 -1.39 -0.01 -5.66
CA ALA A 28 0.06 -0.15 -5.57
C ALA A 28 0.75 -0.11 -6.95
N LEU A 29 0.15 -0.75 -7.96
CA LEU A 29 0.64 -0.67 -9.34
C LEU A 29 0.60 0.75 -9.88
N LEU A 30 -0.50 1.48 -9.65
CA LEU A 30 -0.64 2.88 -10.07
C LEU A 30 0.43 3.77 -9.42
N VAL A 31 0.71 3.60 -8.12
CA VAL A 31 1.82 4.32 -7.47
C VAL A 31 3.15 4.01 -8.14
N ARG A 32 3.45 2.73 -8.42
CA ARG A 32 4.70 2.31 -9.06
C ARG A 32 4.86 2.80 -10.50
N THR A 33 3.76 3.22 -11.12
CA THR A 33 3.72 3.83 -12.46
C THR A 33 3.48 5.35 -12.43
N ASP A 34 3.77 5.99 -11.28
CA ASP A 34 3.69 7.43 -11.04
C ASP A 34 2.28 8.03 -11.17
N GLN A 35 1.22 7.20 -11.08
CA GLN A 35 -0.18 7.60 -11.08
C GLN A 35 -0.71 7.68 -9.63
N VAL A 36 -0.05 8.48 -8.80
CA VAL A 36 -0.28 8.52 -7.35
C VAL A 36 -1.68 9.02 -6.99
N ASN A 37 -2.19 10.03 -7.69
CA ASN A 37 -3.52 10.61 -7.41
C ASN A 37 -4.64 9.61 -7.68
N GLU A 38 -4.54 8.84 -8.77
CA GLU A 38 -5.47 7.78 -9.13
C GLU A 38 -5.45 6.66 -8.08
N ALA A 39 -4.23 6.27 -7.65
CA ALA A 39 -4.05 5.30 -6.59
C ALA A 39 -4.72 5.73 -5.28
N LEU A 40 -4.48 6.97 -4.85
CA LEU A 40 -5.06 7.52 -3.62
C LEU A 40 -6.59 7.66 -3.71
N THR A 41 -7.13 7.89 -4.91
CA THR A 41 -8.58 7.89 -5.15
C THR A 41 -9.17 6.50 -4.88
N ILE A 42 -8.52 5.43 -5.37
CA ILE A 42 -8.93 4.05 -5.08
C ILE A 42 -8.85 3.77 -3.57
N VAL A 43 -7.72 4.09 -2.94
CA VAL A 43 -7.53 3.88 -1.49
C VAL A 43 -8.59 4.62 -0.68
N LYS A 44 -8.89 5.87 -1.04
CA LYS A 44 -9.96 6.64 -0.39
C LYS A 44 -11.32 5.95 -0.54
N ALA A 45 -11.70 5.52 -1.74
CA ALA A 45 -12.95 4.83 -1.97
C ALA A 45 -13.07 3.53 -1.16
N LEU A 46 -11.96 2.78 -1.02
CA LEU A 46 -11.87 1.62 -0.14
C LEU A 46 -12.16 1.98 1.32
N ARG A 47 -11.48 3.00 1.82
CA ARG A 47 -11.62 3.43 3.22
C ARG A 47 -13.01 4.00 3.50
N ASP A 48 -13.60 4.71 2.56
CA ASP A 48 -14.98 5.21 2.69
C ASP A 48 -16.02 4.08 2.79
N ARG A 49 -15.75 2.92 2.19
CA ARG A 49 -16.60 1.72 2.32
C ARG A 49 -16.35 0.95 3.61
N GLN A 50 -15.12 0.98 4.12
CA GLN A 50 -14.68 0.17 5.27
C GLN A 50 -13.90 1.04 6.26
N ASP A 51 -14.60 1.95 6.93
CA ASP A 51 -14.02 2.91 7.87
C ASP A 51 -13.91 2.39 9.31
N GLY A 52 -14.28 1.13 9.54
CA GLY A 52 -14.31 0.51 10.86
C GLY A 52 -15.60 0.74 11.65
N PHE A 53 -16.45 1.69 11.24
CA PHE A 53 -17.78 1.93 11.83
C PHE A 53 -18.89 1.26 11.00
N LYS A 54 -18.82 1.38 9.68
CA LYS A 54 -19.81 0.80 8.75
C LYS A 54 -19.66 -0.71 8.63
N ARG A 55 -18.44 -1.21 8.74
CA ARG A 55 -18.10 -2.63 8.68
C ARG A 55 -17.03 -2.92 9.70
N ASN A 56 -17.06 -4.10 10.30
CA ASN A 56 -15.96 -4.51 11.17
C ASN A 56 -14.70 -4.80 10.32
N PRO A 57 -13.49 -4.84 10.91
CA PRO A 57 -12.26 -5.04 10.16
C PRO A 57 -12.21 -6.34 9.34
N PHE A 58 -13.02 -7.33 9.69
CA PHE A 58 -13.07 -8.65 9.06
C PHE A 58 -14.23 -8.82 8.08
N SER A 59 -15.12 -7.82 7.97
CA SER A 59 -16.27 -7.87 7.07
C SER A 59 -15.94 -7.32 5.70
N GLU A 60 -14.96 -7.90 5.04
CA GLU A 60 -14.67 -7.62 3.63
C GLU A 60 -15.67 -8.34 2.73
N ASN A 61 -16.04 -7.69 1.63
CA ASN A 61 -16.96 -8.25 0.66
C ASN A 61 -16.24 -9.23 -0.28
N GLU A 62 -15.64 -10.23 0.29
CA GLU A 62 -14.97 -11.32 -0.40
C GLU A 62 -15.24 -12.64 0.31
N SER A 63 -15.58 -13.68 -0.46
CA SER A 63 -15.75 -15.06 0.05
C SER A 63 -16.62 -15.15 1.32
N GLY A 64 -17.76 -14.44 1.35
CA GLY A 64 -18.72 -14.51 2.44
C GLY A 64 -18.39 -13.59 3.63
N TYR A 65 -17.67 -12.52 3.43
CA TYR A 65 -17.38 -11.46 4.42
C TYR A 65 -16.40 -11.81 5.54
N TYR A 66 -15.73 -12.95 5.44
CA TYR A 66 -14.75 -13.37 6.46
C TYR A 66 -13.33 -13.56 5.91
N TYR A 67 -13.12 -13.24 4.65
CA TYR A 67 -11.82 -13.34 4.01
C TYR A 67 -11.11 -12.00 4.04
N THR A 68 -10.03 -11.91 4.81
CA THR A 68 -9.33 -10.65 5.07
C THR A 68 -8.11 -10.51 4.18
N ARG A 69 -8.20 -9.67 3.14
CA ARG A 69 -7.05 -9.26 2.32
C ARG A 69 -6.57 -7.84 2.61
N ALA A 70 -6.96 -7.26 3.73
CA ALA A 70 -6.53 -5.92 4.14
C ALA A 70 -5.01 -5.77 4.20
N MET A 71 -4.28 -6.87 4.40
CA MET A 71 -2.81 -6.90 4.33
C MET A 71 -2.25 -6.44 2.98
N ALA A 72 -2.99 -6.56 1.88
CA ALA A 72 -2.59 -6.03 0.58
C ALA A 72 -2.37 -4.50 0.60
N SER A 73 -2.91 -3.79 1.59
CA SER A 73 -2.66 -2.35 1.79
C SER A 73 -1.19 -2.02 2.03
N TRP A 74 -0.41 -2.95 2.58
CA TRP A 74 1.03 -2.79 2.75
C TRP A 74 1.76 -2.58 1.43
N ALA A 75 1.30 -3.21 0.34
CA ALA A 75 1.88 -3.01 -0.99
C ALA A 75 1.75 -1.56 -1.48
N VAL A 76 0.65 -0.88 -1.11
CA VAL A 76 0.47 0.56 -1.40
C VAL A 76 1.44 1.39 -0.58
N TYR A 77 1.60 1.06 0.71
CA TYR A 77 2.54 1.75 1.57
C TYR A 77 3.98 1.62 1.06
N GLU A 78 4.42 0.40 0.74
CA GLU A 78 5.75 0.16 0.17
C GLU A 78 5.97 0.86 -1.16
N ALA A 79 4.93 0.91 -2.01
CA ALA A 79 4.99 1.65 -3.27
C ALA A 79 5.13 3.17 -3.04
N LEU A 80 4.39 3.75 -2.08
CA LEU A 80 4.50 5.16 -1.70
C LEU A 80 5.85 5.50 -1.05
N LEU A 81 6.42 4.56 -0.29
CA LEU A 81 7.77 4.66 0.25
C LEU A 81 8.85 4.59 -0.85
N GLY A 82 8.49 4.03 -2.01
CA GLY A 82 9.43 3.75 -3.08
C GLY A 82 10.52 2.76 -2.66
N TYR A 83 10.17 1.84 -1.75
CA TYR A 83 11.12 0.91 -1.17
C TYR A 83 11.56 -0.17 -2.15
N HIS A 84 12.86 -0.35 -2.27
CA HIS A 84 13.48 -1.45 -2.99
C HIS A 84 14.59 -2.08 -2.14
N TYR A 85 14.64 -3.42 -2.12
CA TYR A 85 15.65 -4.18 -1.42
C TYR A 85 16.20 -5.32 -2.29
N ASP A 86 17.49 -5.27 -2.60
CA ASP A 86 18.21 -6.40 -3.23
C ASP A 86 18.88 -7.25 -2.14
N MET A 87 18.24 -8.37 -1.80
CA MET A 87 18.72 -9.28 -0.76
C MET A 87 20.11 -9.85 -1.08
N ARG A 88 20.47 -10.04 -2.36
CA ARG A 88 21.77 -10.60 -2.74
C ARG A 88 22.90 -9.64 -2.51
N LYS A 89 22.65 -8.35 -2.76
CA LYS A 89 23.61 -7.27 -2.53
C LYS A 89 23.50 -6.67 -1.14
N GLN A 90 22.41 -6.93 -0.43
CA GLN A 90 22.05 -6.30 0.84
C GLN A 90 21.97 -4.77 0.72
N GLU A 91 21.50 -4.31 -0.44
CA GLU A 91 21.30 -2.90 -0.74
C GLU A 91 19.83 -2.53 -0.64
N GLN A 92 19.54 -1.38 -0.06
CA GLN A 92 18.20 -0.82 -0.01
C GLN A 92 18.19 0.61 -0.52
N SER A 93 17.08 1.00 -1.15
CA SER A 93 16.85 2.36 -1.60
C SER A 93 15.40 2.77 -1.38
N PHE A 94 15.18 4.08 -1.32
CA PHE A 94 13.88 4.68 -1.09
C PHE A 94 13.68 5.82 -2.09
N GLU A 95 12.50 5.90 -2.67
CA GLU A 95 12.06 6.94 -3.58
C GLU A 95 10.64 7.34 -3.23
N PRO A 96 10.44 8.11 -2.13
CA PRO A 96 9.12 8.51 -1.68
C PRO A 96 8.31 9.18 -2.79
N LYS A 97 7.05 8.77 -2.93
CA LYS A 97 6.12 9.29 -3.95
C LYS A 97 5.16 10.35 -3.41
N LEU A 98 5.28 10.67 -2.12
CA LEU A 98 4.51 11.72 -1.44
C LEU A 98 5.42 12.53 -0.52
N ASN A 99 5.15 13.83 -0.42
CA ASN A 99 5.87 14.73 0.48
C ASN A 99 7.40 14.64 0.34
N GLU A 100 7.89 14.55 -0.90
CA GLU A 100 9.29 14.29 -1.22
C GLU A 100 10.27 15.27 -0.56
N ASP A 101 9.82 16.50 -0.29
CA ASP A 101 10.64 17.53 0.37
C ASP A 101 10.77 17.31 1.89
N HIS A 102 9.84 16.57 2.49
CA HIS A 102 9.82 16.25 3.92
C HIS A 102 9.07 14.93 4.16
N PHE A 103 9.79 13.84 4.20
CA PHE A 103 9.23 12.50 4.33
C PHE A 103 9.87 11.74 5.48
N ASP A 104 9.04 11.01 6.22
CA ASP A 104 9.45 10.02 7.20
C ASP A 104 8.65 8.73 6.95
N GLY A 105 9.34 7.59 6.85
CA GLY A 105 8.70 6.31 6.56
C GLY A 105 9.34 5.14 7.30
N PHE A 106 8.49 4.25 7.81
CA PHE A 106 8.93 2.97 8.37
C PHE A 106 9.35 2.01 7.25
N TRP A 107 10.41 1.25 7.46
CA TRP A 107 10.84 0.19 6.56
C TRP A 107 11.21 -1.08 7.32
N CYS A 108 11.09 -2.22 6.64
CA CYS A 108 11.46 -3.53 7.18
C CYS A 108 11.94 -4.45 6.05
N ASN A 109 13.07 -5.15 6.25
CA ASN A 109 13.62 -6.11 5.28
C ASN A 109 13.64 -7.56 5.81
N GLY A 110 12.91 -7.82 6.90
CA GLY A 110 12.83 -9.14 7.54
C GLY A 110 13.97 -9.44 8.52
N ARG A 111 15.06 -8.68 8.51
CA ARG A 111 16.19 -8.76 9.48
C ARG A 111 16.30 -7.51 10.32
N GLN A 112 16.05 -6.38 9.73
CA GLN A 112 16.12 -5.07 10.32
C GLN A 112 14.83 -4.32 10.07
N TRP A 113 14.50 -3.37 10.95
CA TRP A 113 13.50 -2.36 10.70
C TRP A 113 13.92 -1.02 11.29
N GLY A 114 13.35 0.02 10.74
CA GLY A 114 13.71 1.36 11.11
C GLY A 114 12.88 2.44 10.41
N VAL A 115 13.43 3.64 10.36
CA VAL A 115 12.80 4.78 9.71
C VAL A 115 13.75 5.35 8.65
N VAL A 116 13.21 5.71 7.52
CA VAL A 116 13.89 6.56 6.53
C VAL A 116 13.39 7.98 6.69
N HIS A 117 14.31 8.92 6.67
CA HIS A 117 14.04 10.35 6.70
C HIS A 117 14.54 10.97 5.39
N GLN A 118 13.69 11.76 4.73
CA GLN A 118 14.10 12.56 3.57
C GLN A 118 13.76 14.03 3.82
N ARG A 119 14.71 14.89 3.53
CA ARG A 119 14.59 16.34 3.71
C ARG A 119 15.19 17.05 2.53
N LYS A 120 14.52 18.11 2.08
CA LYS A 120 15.04 19.04 1.10
C LYS A 120 15.52 20.29 1.82
N ASP A 121 16.71 20.69 1.50
CA ASP A 121 17.29 21.89 2.07
C ASP A 121 16.95 23.14 1.20
N ASN A 122 17.43 24.32 1.66
CA ASN A 122 17.08 25.60 1.05
C ASN A 122 17.66 25.79 -0.36
N ASP A 123 18.71 25.04 -0.71
CA ASP A 123 19.32 25.04 -2.06
C ASP A 123 18.68 24.02 -3.02
N GLY A 124 17.69 23.25 -2.52
CA GLY A 124 16.97 22.24 -3.27
C GLY A 124 17.59 20.85 -3.22
N THR A 125 18.69 20.66 -2.48
CA THR A 125 19.35 19.37 -2.33
C THR A 125 18.51 18.44 -1.43
N LEU A 126 18.31 17.20 -1.89
CA LEU A 126 17.64 16.15 -1.10
C LEU A 126 18.67 15.36 -0.28
N TYR A 127 18.41 15.26 1.01
CA TYR A 127 19.17 14.44 1.95
C TYR A 127 18.30 13.29 2.42
N GLN A 128 18.85 12.08 2.39
CA GLN A 128 18.16 10.89 2.87
C GLN A 128 19.04 10.18 3.90
N THR A 129 18.45 9.84 5.04
CA THR A 129 19.11 9.08 6.11
C THR A 129 18.22 7.95 6.57
N THR A 130 18.82 6.85 7.04
CA THR A 130 18.09 5.72 7.61
C THR A 130 18.50 5.52 9.07
N GLU A 131 17.52 5.44 9.94
CA GLU A 131 17.68 5.02 11.34
C GLU A 131 17.31 3.54 11.45
N VAL A 132 18.20 2.72 12.00
CA VAL A 132 17.93 1.31 12.31
C VAL A 132 17.49 1.21 13.76
N LEU A 133 16.22 0.89 13.98
CA LEU A 133 15.64 0.72 15.32
C LEU A 133 15.85 -0.69 15.87
N TYR A 134 15.98 -1.68 15.00
CA TYR A 134 16.21 -3.07 15.37
C TYR A 134 17.05 -3.78 14.32
N ASP A 135 17.96 -4.65 14.78
CA ASP A 135 18.81 -5.50 13.95
C ASP A 135 18.92 -6.90 14.58
N ALA A 136 18.35 -7.91 13.93
CA ALA A 136 18.36 -9.29 14.42
C ALA A 136 19.76 -9.92 14.49
N VAL A 137 20.78 -9.33 13.88
CA VAL A 137 22.16 -9.85 13.89
C VAL A 137 22.97 -9.30 15.06
N LYS A 138 22.51 -8.23 15.69
CA LYS A 138 23.20 -7.57 16.82
C LYS A 138 22.71 -8.04 18.19
N MET A 139 21.87 -9.07 18.23
CA MET A 139 21.53 -9.81 19.44
C MET A 139 22.37 -11.07 19.52
#